data_e4e0c863a6e3fef53b5339d537c41561
#
_entry.id   e4e0c863a6e3fef53b5339d537c41561
#
_cell.length_a   1.000
_cell.length_b   1.000
_cell.length_c   1.000
_cell.angle_alpha   90.00
_cell.angle_beta   90.00
_cell.angle_gamma   90.00
#
_symmetry.space_group_name_H-M   'P 1'
#
loop_
_entity.id
_entity.type
_entity.pdbx_description
1 polymer ?
#
loop_
_entity_poly.entity_id
_entity_poly.type
_entity_poly.pdbx_seq_one_letter_code
_entity_poly.pdbx_strand_id
1 'polypeptide(L)'
;AIWAAKKVKANPVKLLVALSALTAVCSAFLDNVTTVLLTVPVTFSITAQLKIPVQPFLIAQIMSSNIGGTATLIGDPPNIMIGSAVPEMDFMAFLTNLGDICIVIFAITIAIIIAIYHKKLHTTTALQEQVMAMNEKEELKDTLLLKKCLTVLFLTIITFMFHAQLGLESATVALAGASLLMLITVSRREKRIANILSRLEWLAIFFFVGLF
;
A
#
# COMPACT_ATOMS: atom_id res chain seq x y z
N ALA A 1 3.30 -2.24 -10.14
CA ALA A 1 3.69 -3.66 -10.07
C ALA A 1 4.39 -4.13 -11.37
N ILE A 2 3.81 -3.90 -12.58
CA ILE A 2 4.46 -4.28 -13.86
C ILE A 2 5.83 -3.62 -14.02
N TRP A 3 5.94 -2.33 -13.73
CA TRP A 3 7.23 -1.63 -13.71
C TRP A 3 8.24 -2.29 -12.76
N ALA A 4 7.80 -2.68 -11.56
CA ALA A 4 8.68 -3.40 -10.61
C ALA A 4 9.13 -4.76 -11.16
N ALA A 5 8.22 -5.51 -11.83
CA ALA A 5 8.55 -6.78 -12.47
C ALA A 5 9.60 -6.62 -13.57
N LYS A 6 9.48 -5.58 -14.40
CA LYS A 6 10.47 -5.24 -15.42
C LYS A 6 11.83 -4.88 -14.82
N LYS A 7 11.86 -4.06 -13.77
CA LYS A 7 13.09 -3.65 -13.11
C LYS A 7 13.90 -4.82 -12.56
N VAL A 8 13.23 -5.88 -12.12
CA VAL A 8 13.86 -7.11 -11.63
C VAL A 8 14.00 -8.20 -12.69
N LYS A 9 13.80 -7.85 -13.98
CA LYS A 9 13.88 -8.77 -15.14
C LYS A 9 13.00 -10.01 -14.99
N ALA A 10 11.83 -9.84 -14.37
CA ALA A 10 10.85 -10.89 -14.07
C ALA A 10 11.45 -12.14 -13.38
N ASN A 11 12.57 -11.99 -12.66
CA ASN A 11 13.13 -13.07 -11.85
C ASN A 11 12.20 -13.36 -10.67
N PRO A 12 11.70 -14.60 -10.48
CA PRO A 12 10.66 -14.90 -9.49
C PRO A 12 11.01 -14.50 -8.06
N VAL A 13 12.23 -14.77 -7.61
CA VAL A 13 12.66 -14.42 -6.25
C VAL A 13 12.77 -12.91 -6.07
N LYS A 14 13.41 -12.23 -7.02
CA LYS A 14 13.52 -10.77 -6.98
C LYS A 14 12.16 -10.10 -7.12
N LEU A 15 11.25 -10.69 -7.91
CA LEU A 15 9.89 -10.24 -8.08
C LEU A 15 9.10 -10.33 -6.77
N LEU A 16 9.23 -11.44 -6.04
CA LEU A 16 8.62 -11.61 -4.73
C LEU A 16 9.07 -10.49 -3.79
N VAL A 17 10.38 -10.25 -3.68
CA VAL A 17 10.94 -9.16 -2.85
C VAL A 17 10.40 -7.80 -3.29
N ALA A 18 10.42 -7.51 -4.60
CA ALA A 18 10.00 -6.21 -5.13
C ALA A 18 8.51 -5.93 -4.91
N LEU A 19 7.64 -6.93 -5.15
CA LEU A 19 6.20 -6.78 -4.91
C LEU A 19 5.88 -6.67 -3.42
N SER A 20 6.55 -7.43 -2.58
CA SER A 20 6.42 -7.34 -1.12
C SER A 20 6.87 -5.99 -0.59
N ALA A 21 8.02 -5.48 -1.04
CA ALA A 21 8.51 -4.17 -0.66
C ALA A 21 7.57 -3.05 -1.13
N LEU A 22 7.07 -3.15 -2.36
CA LEU A 22 6.06 -2.21 -2.87
C LEU A 22 4.80 -2.24 -2.00
N THR A 23 4.32 -3.42 -1.65
CA THR A 23 3.14 -3.60 -0.79
C THR A 23 3.38 -3.01 0.61
N ALA A 24 4.53 -3.27 1.24
CA ALA A 24 4.86 -2.70 2.54
C ALA A 24 4.90 -1.16 2.51
N VAL A 25 5.57 -0.58 1.52
CA VAL A 25 5.65 0.89 1.36
C VAL A 25 4.28 1.50 1.10
N CYS A 26 3.46 0.89 0.23
CA CYS A 26 2.10 1.38 -0.01
C CYS A 26 1.24 1.29 1.27
N SER A 27 1.35 0.20 2.01
CA SER A 27 0.56 -0.02 3.23
C SER A 27 0.98 0.87 4.39
N ALA A 28 2.19 1.41 4.38
CA ALA A 28 2.59 2.43 5.35
C ALA A 28 1.78 3.73 5.23
N PHE A 29 1.11 3.96 4.09
CA PHE A 29 0.35 5.19 3.82
C PHE A 29 -1.10 4.93 3.39
N LEU A 30 -1.42 3.67 3.09
CA LEU A 30 -2.76 3.21 2.72
C LEU A 30 -3.12 2.06 3.66
N ASP A 31 -4.40 1.90 3.93
CA ASP A 31 -4.91 0.74 4.64
C ASP A 31 -4.41 -0.59 4.05
N ASN A 32 -4.08 -1.54 4.92
CA ASN A 32 -3.49 -2.83 4.57
C ASN A 32 -4.40 -3.66 3.65
N VAL A 33 -5.72 -3.66 3.90
CA VAL A 33 -6.70 -4.37 3.06
C VAL A 33 -6.76 -3.77 1.67
N THR A 34 -6.88 -2.45 1.58
CA THR A 34 -6.90 -1.72 0.31
C THR A 34 -5.63 -1.96 -0.49
N THR A 35 -4.47 -1.94 0.17
CA THR A 35 -3.17 -2.19 -0.48
C THR A 35 -3.10 -3.60 -1.07
N VAL A 36 -3.55 -4.62 -0.34
CA VAL A 36 -3.60 -6.01 -0.82
C VAL A 36 -4.57 -6.14 -1.99
N LEU A 37 -5.77 -5.57 -1.89
CA LEU A 37 -6.76 -5.58 -2.97
C LEU A 37 -6.25 -4.95 -4.28
N LEU A 38 -5.38 -3.93 -4.19
CA LEU A 38 -4.77 -3.28 -5.36
C LEU A 38 -3.60 -4.09 -5.95
N THR A 39 -2.81 -4.76 -5.12
CA THR A 39 -1.59 -5.45 -5.58
C THR A 39 -1.83 -6.88 -6.03
N VAL A 40 -2.78 -7.59 -5.41
CA VAL A 40 -3.08 -9.00 -5.68
C VAL A 40 -3.50 -9.28 -7.13
N PRO A 41 -4.42 -8.55 -7.78
CA PRO A 41 -4.80 -8.82 -9.17
C PRO A 41 -3.62 -8.77 -10.14
N VAL A 42 -2.70 -7.83 -9.94
CA VAL A 42 -1.49 -7.72 -10.76
C VAL A 42 -0.53 -8.87 -10.47
N THR A 43 -0.43 -9.30 -9.23
CA THR A 43 0.37 -10.47 -8.85
C THR A 43 -0.15 -11.73 -9.51
N PHE A 44 -1.48 -11.95 -9.53
CA PHE A 44 -2.09 -13.06 -10.27
C PHE A 44 -1.74 -13.03 -11.76
N SER A 45 -1.85 -11.86 -12.40
CA SER A 45 -1.52 -11.71 -13.82
C SER A 45 -0.07 -12.06 -14.11
N ILE A 46 0.87 -11.56 -13.33
CA ILE A 46 2.30 -11.79 -13.55
C ILE A 46 2.69 -13.25 -13.25
N THR A 47 2.20 -13.82 -12.14
CA THR A 47 2.53 -15.20 -11.75
C THR A 47 1.95 -16.22 -12.72
N ALA A 48 0.75 -15.97 -13.27
CA ALA A 48 0.14 -16.80 -14.30
C ALA A 48 0.99 -16.82 -15.59
N GLN A 49 1.50 -15.66 -16.02
CA GLN A 49 2.37 -15.58 -17.20
C GLN A 49 3.71 -16.25 -16.98
N LEU A 50 4.28 -16.14 -15.79
CA LEU A 50 5.53 -16.81 -15.43
C LEU A 50 5.35 -18.31 -15.16
N LYS A 51 4.10 -18.80 -15.10
CA LYS A 51 3.73 -20.18 -14.75
C LYS A 51 4.34 -20.63 -13.40
N ILE A 52 4.32 -19.73 -12.42
CA ILE A 52 4.80 -20.00 -11.06
C ILE A 52 3.64 -19.96 -10.06
N PRO A 53 3.76 -20.67 -8.92
CA PRO A 53 2.71 -20.66 -7.91
C PRO A 53 2.53 -19.27 -7.31
N VAL A 54 1.29 -18.83 -7.19
CA VAL A 54 0.93 -17.51 -6.66
C VAL A 54 1.01 -17.43 -5.13
N GLN A 55 0.82 -18.56 -4.44
CA GLN A 55 0.71 -18.61 -2.97
C GLN A 55 1.87 -17.93 -2.22
N PRO A 56 3.17 -18.15 -2.58
CA PRO A 56 4.26 -17.47 -1.90
C PRO A 56 4.17 -15.94 -1.98
N PHE A 57 3.70 -15.43 -3.12
CA PHE A 57 3.53 -13.99 -3.35
C PHE A 57 2.39 -13.43 -2.50
N LEU A 58 1.25 -14.14 -2.45
CA LEU A 58 0.10 -13.70 -1.64
C LEU A 58 0.45 -13.66 -0.15
N ILE A 59 1.08 -14.73 0.36
CA ILE A 59 1.53 -14.78 1.76
C ILE A 59 2.50 -13.63 2.04
N ALA A 60 3.49 -13.44 1.16
CA ALA A 60 4.47 -12.37 1.31
C ALA A 60 3.81 -10.97 1.30
N GLN A 61 2.85 -10.72 0.41
CA GLN A 61 2.14 -9.45 0.33
C GLN A 61 1.24 -9.19 1.54
N ILE A 62 0.51 -10.20 2.03
CA ILE A 62 -0.32 -10.07 3.24
C ILE A 62 0.56 -9.75 4.46
N MET A 63 1.65 -10.49 4.65
CA MET A 63 2.59 -10.21 5.75
C MET A 63 3.21 -8.82 5.61
N SER A 64 3.63 -8.46 4.39
CA SER A 64 4.26 -7.17 4.10
C SER A 64 3.30 -5.99 4.30
N SER A 65 2.01 -6.15 3.99
CA SER A 65 1.03 -5.09 4.19
C SER A 65 0.82 -4.81 5.69
N ASN A 66 0.71 -5.85 6.50
CA ASN A 66 0.60 -5.68 7.96
C ASN A 66 1.86 -5.05 8.57
N ILE A 67 3.06 -5.53 8.17
CA ILE A 67 4.32 -4.99 8.65
C ILE A 67 4.47 -3.51 8.24
N GLY A 68 4.16 -3.19 6.98
CA GLY A 68 4.22 -1.82 6.47
C GLY A 68 3.21 -0.90 7.15
N GLY A 69 1.97 -1.37 7.35
CA GLY A 69 0.93 -0.64 8.04
C GLY A 69 1.28 -0.32 9.49
N THR A 70 1.98 -1.22 10.18
CA THR A 70 2.44 -1.00 11.56
C THR A 70 3.51 0.10 11.66
N ALA A 71 4.25 0.38 10.59
CA ALA A 71 5.39 1.31 10.61
C ALA A 71 4.99 2.79 10.77
N THR A 72 3.75 3.16 10.49
CA THR A 72 3.29 4.55 10.56
C THR A 72 1.98 4.70 11.31
N LEU A 73 1.70 5.91 11.76
CA LEU A 73 0.44 6.24 12.43
C LEU A 73 -0.81 5.96 11.58
N ILE A 74 -0.72 6.16 10.27
CA ILE A 74 -1.88 6.12 9.35
C ILE A 74 -2.01 4.81 8.59
N GLY A 75 -1.04 3.90 8.70
CA GLY A 75 -1.01 2.66 7.96
C GLY A 75 -2.00 1.60 8.45
N ASP A 76 -2.44 1.70 9.71
CA ASP A 76 -3.40 0.76 10.28
C ASP A 76 -4.32 1.47 11.28
N PRO A 77 -5.65 1.18 11.29
CA PRO A 77 -6.61 1.81 12.22
C PRO A 77 -6.22 1.76 13.69
N PRO A 78 -5.70 0.66 14.27
CA PRO A 78 -5.25 0.64 15.66
C PRO A 78 -4.18 1.69 15.99
N ASN A 79 -3.30 2.00 15.05
CA ASN A 79 -2.25 3.00 15.24
C ASN A 79 -2.84 4.42 15.39
N ILE A 80 -3.86 4.74 14.59
CA ILE A 80 -4.60 6.00 14.67
C ILE A 80 -5.27 6.13 16.04
N MET A 81 -5.84 5.04 16.56
CA MET A 81 -6.45 5.00 17.89
C MET A 81 -5.44 5.27 18.99
N ILE A 82 -4.27 4.62 18.93
CA ILE A 82 -3.17 4.83 19.90
C ILE A 82 -2.70 6.29 19.85
N GLY A 83 -2.45 6.83 18.67
CA GLY A 83 -2.00 8.22 18.51
C GLY A 83 -3.06 9.25 18.94
N SER A 84 -4.36 8.90 18.87
CA SER A 84 -5.42 9.76 19.39
C SER A 84 -5.53 9.72 20.92
N ALA A 85 -5.20 8.58 21.54
CA ALA A 85 -5.25 8.39 22.98
C ALA A 85 -3.98 8.87 23.71
N VAL A 86 -2.83 8.86 23.02
CA VAL A 86 -1.51 9.20 23.56
C VAL A 86 -0.88 10.31 22.73
N PRO A 87 -0.97 11.58 23.15
CA PRO A 87 -0.51 12.74 22.36
C PRO A 87 0.98 12.69 21.94
N GLU A 88 1.82 12.01 22.72
CA GLU A 88 3.24 11.84 22.43
C GLU A 88 3.51 10.85 21.27
N MET A 89 2.52 10.04 20.92
CA MET A 89 2.58 9.06 19.82
C MET A 89 2.10 9.67 18.51
N ASP A 90 2.81 10.70 18.05
CA ASP A 90 2.55 11.35 16.78
C ASP A 90 3.08 10.53 15.58
N PHE A 91 2.90 11.03 14.36
CA PHE A 91 3.35 10.36 13.14
C PHE A 91 4.87 10.09 13.14
N MET A 92 5.65 11.05 13.63
CA MET A 92 7.11 10.92 13.66
C MET A 92 7.56 9.93 14.75
N ALA A 93 6.87 9.90 15.89
CA ALA A 93 7.14 8.93 16.95
C ALA A 93 6.90 7.49 16.46
N PHE A 94 5.81 7.23 15.72
CA PHE A 94 5.59 5.93 15.09
C PHE A 94 6.70 5.58 14.11
N LEU A 95 7.01 6.47 13.18
CA LEU A 95 8.00 6.22 12.14
C LEU A 95 9.40 5.97 12.72
N THR A 96 9.83 6.75 13.71
CA THR A 96 11.18 6.63 14.29
C THR A 96 11.33 5.47 15.26
N ASN A 97 10.27 5.09 16.00
CA ASN A 97 10.35 4.01 16.97
C ASN A 97 9.98 2.63 16.38
N LEU A 98 9.07 2.58 15.41
CA LEU A 98 8.60 1.31 14.83
C LEU A 98 9.17 1.05 13.44
N GLY A 99 9.55 2.08 12.69
CA GLY A 99 10.01 1.93 11.30
C GLY A 99 11.21 0.99 11.18
N ASP A 100 12.23 1.17 11.99
CA ASP A 100 13.43 0.31 11.98
C ASP A 100 13.10 -1.13 12.34
N ILE A 101 12.25 -1.32 13.35
CA ILE A 101 11.78 -2.65 13.77
C ILE A 101 11.01 -3.33 12.64
N CYS A 102 10.11 -2.60 11.97
CA CYS A 102 9.36 -3.10 10.83
C CYS A 102 10.26 -3.49 9.66
N ILE A 103 11.32 -2.73 9.38
CA ILE A 103 12.31 -3.08 8.35
C ILE A 103 12.99 -4.41 8.67
N VAL A 104 13.41 -4.62 9.93
CA VAL A 104 14.05 -5.86 10.35
C VAL A 104 13.08 -7.04 10.27
N ILE A 105 11.85 -6.88 10.76
CA ILE A 105 10.80 -7.91 10.68
C ILE A 105 10.49 -8.24 9.22
N PHE A 106 10.37 -7.23 8.36
CA PHE A 106 10.15 -7.41 6.93
C PHE A 106 11.26 -8.24 6.29
N ALA A 107 12.53 -7.89 6.54
CA ALA A 107 13.68 -8.60 5.99
C ALA A 107 13.69 -10.07 6.42
N ILE A 108 13.47 -10.35 7.71
CA ILE A 108 13.40 -11.71 8.26
C ILE A 108 12.23 -12.48 7.64
N THR A 109 11.04 -11.88 7.57
CA THR A 109 9.84 -12.50 7.01
C THR A 109 10.05 -12.90 5.55
N ILE A 110 10.60 -12.00 4.74
CA ILE A 110 10.88 -12.27 3.33
C ILE A 110 11.96 -13.34 3.18
N ALA A 111 13.01 -13.31 4.00
CA ALA A 111 14.05 -14.34 3.99
C ALA A 111 13.46 -15.74 4.30
N ILE A 112 12.58 -15.85 5.30
CA ILE A 112 11.90 -17.11 5.64
C ILE A 112 11.04 -17.59 4.47
N ILE A 113 10.23 -16.72 3.87
CA ILE A 113 9.36 -17.10 2.74
C ILE A 113 10.21 -17.57 1.55
N ILE A 114 11.31 -16.89 1.25
CA ILE A 114 12.23 -17.33 0.19
C ILE A 114 12.84 -18.69 0.54
N ALA A 115 13.30 -18.89 1.77
CA ALA A 115 13.89 -20.16 2.20
C ALA A 115 12.92 -21.33 2.03
N ILE A 116 11.63 -21.13 2.35
CA ILE A 116 10.59 -22.17 2.22
C ILE A 116 10.25 -22.44 0.75
N TYR A 117 10.12 -21.38 -0.06
CA TYR A 117 9.53 -21.47 -1.40
C TYR A 117 10.54 -21.37 -2.55
N HIS A 118 11.85 -21.16 -2.30
CA HIS A 118 12.84 -20.98 -3.38
C HIS A 118 12.81 -22.06 -4.44
N LYS A 119 12.60 -23.34 -4.04
CA LYS A 119 12.52 -24.49 -4.97
C LYS A 119 11.31 -24.44 -5.92
N LYS A 120 10.27 -23.66 -5.57
CA LYS A 120 9.06 -23.49 -6.40
C LYS A 120 9.08 -22.22 -7.24
N LEU A 121 10.05 -21.34 -7.00
CA LEU A 121 10.18 -20.03 -7.66
C LEU A 121 11.14 -20.11 -8.84
N HIS A 122 10.88 -21.02 -9.77
CA HIS A 122 11.65 -21.17 -11.02
C HIS A 122 10.78 -20.94 -12.23
N THR A 123 11.32 -20.23 -13.21
CA THR A 123 10.67 -19.98 -14.50
C THR A 123 11.71 -20.00 -15.62
N THR A 124 11.26 -20.08 -16.86
CA THR A 124 12.12 -20.07 -18.04
C THR A 124 12.38 -18.64 -18.52
N THR A 125 13.54 -18.43 -19.20
CA THR A 125 13.91 -17.14 -19.78
C THR A 125 12.86 -16.62 -20.77
N ALA A 126 12.27 -17.54 -21.56
CA ALA A 126 11.23 -17.18 -22.54
C ALA A 126 9.98 -16.57 -21.87
N LEU A 127 9.55 -17.11 -20.70
CA LEU A 127 8.42 -16.55 -19.95
C LEU A 127 8.78 -15.21 -19.29
N GLN A 128 10.03 -15.03 -18.86
CA GLN A 128 10.50 -13.73 -18.35
C GLN A 128 10.44 -12.65 -19.45
N GLU A 129 10.87 -12.99 -20.66
CA GLU A 129 10.81 -12.08 -21.82
C GLU A 129 9.35 -11.69 -22.16
N GLN A 130 8.39 -12.60 -22.04
CA GLN A 130 6.97 -12.27 -22.23
C GLN A 130 6.48 -11.22 -21.22
N VAL A 131 6.83 -11.35 -19.94
CA VAL A 131 6.49 -10.34 -18.91
C VAL A 131 7.20 -9.03 -19.18
N MET A 132 8.44 -9.07 -19.66
CA MET A 132 9.21 -7.85 -20.05
C MET A 132 8.58 -7.14 -21.24
N ALA A 133 7.90 -7.83 -22.15
CA ALA A 133 7.20 -7.27 -23.30
C ALA A 133 5.86 -6.61 -22.96
N MET A 134 5.31 -6.81 -21.74
CA MET A 134 4.06 -6.16 -21.32
C MET A 134 4.17 -4.64 -21.40
N ASN A 135 3.12 -3.99 -21.87
CA ASN A 135 3.09 -2.52 -21.96
C ASN A 135 2.46 -1.92 -20.67
N GLU A 136 3.29 -1.41 -19.78
CA GLU A 136 2.84 -0.78 -18.53
C GLU A 136 2.00 0.49 -18.73
N LYS A 137 2.13 1.14 -19.91
CA LYS A 137 1.38 2.37 -20.23
C LYS A 137 -0.09 2.09 -20.60
N GLU A 138 -0.40 0.89 -21.05
CA GLU A 138 -1.78 0.49 -21.40
C GLU A 138 -2.66 0.34 -20.16
N GLU A 139 -2.06 0.02 -19.02
CA GLU A 139 -2.74 -0.06 -17.72
C GLU A 139 -3.03 1.33 -17.11
N LEU A 140 -2.35 2.38 -17.57
CA LEU A 140 -2.52 3.75 -17.09
C LEU A 140 -3.59 4.48 -17.92
N LYS A 141 -4.86 4.26 -17.57
CA LYS A 141 -6.02 4.85 -18.28
C LYS A 141 -6.12 6.37 -18.16
N ASP A 142 -5.70 6.94 -17.04
CA ASP A 142 -5.77 8.38 -16.75
C ASP A 142 -4.54 8.87 -15.98
N THR A 143 -3.53 9.30 -16.73
CA THR A 143 -2.27 9.81 -16.16
C THR A 143 -2.43 11.14 -15.44
N LEU A 144 -3.41 11.96 -15.84
CA LEU A 144 -3.68 13.25 -15.20
C LEU A 144 -4.30 13.02 -13.81
N LEU A 145 -5.28 12.10 -13.73
CA LEU A 145 -5.87 11.71 -12.46
C LEU A 145 -4.81 11.13 -11.52
N LEU A 146 -3.97 10.23 -12.02
CA LEU A 146 -2.88 9.64 -11.24
C LEU A 146 -1.95 10.72 -10.66
N LYS A 147 -1.54 11.69 -11.48
CA LYS A 147 -0.68 12.80 -11.01
C LYS A 147 -1.37 13.60 -9.91
N LYS A 148 -2.65 13.95 -10.08
CA LYS A 148 -3.43 14.68 -9.06
C LYS A 148 -3.50 13.89 -7.75
N CYS A 149 -3.82 12.59 -7.82
CA CYS A 149 -3.90 11.73 -6.63
C CYS A 149 -2.55 11.64 -5.91
N LEU A 150 -1.46 11.41 -6.65
CA LEU A 150 -0.12 11.33 -6.06
C LEU A 150 0.35 12.66 -5.46
N THR A 151 0.02 13.79 -6.08
CA THR A 151 0.37 15.12 -5.56
C THR A 151 -0.37 15.39 -4.24
N VAL A 152 -1.68 15.12 -4.19
CA VAL A 152 -2.47 15.33 -2.96
C VAL A 152 -1.99 14.36 -1.87
N LEU A 153 -1.76 13.09 -2.19
CA LEU A 153 -1.24 12.11 -1.24
C LEU A 153 0.11 12.56 -0.67
N PHE A 154 1.03 13.00 -1.52
CA PHE A 154 2.34 13.49 -1.10
C PHE A 154 2.24 14.72 -0.18
N LEU A 155 1.38 15.69 -0.52
CA LEU A 155 1.11 16.84 0.34
C LEU A 155 0.52 16.43 1.68
N THR A 156 -0.41 15.48 1.69
CA THR A 156 -1.01 14.95 2.92
C THR A 156 0.04 14.28 3.80
N ILE A 157 0.94 13.46 3.23
CA ILE A 157 2.04 12.82 3.97
C ILE A 157 2.97 13.87 4.57
N ILE A 158 3.35 14.92 3.81
CA ILE A 158 4.16 16.02 4.35
C ILE A 158 3.44 16.69 5.51
N THR A 159 2.14 16.97 5.38
CA THR A 159 1.35 17.58 6.45
C THR A 159 1.32 16.67 7.69
N PHE A 160 1.23 15.34 7.50
CA PHE A 160 1.35 14.38 8.61
C PHE A 160 2.72 14.44 9.31
N MET A 161 3.81 14.67 8.61
CA MET A 161 5.13 14.80 9.24
C MET A 161 5.24 16.04 10.15
N PHE A 162 4.46 17.06 9.85
CA PHE A 162 4.50 18.34 10.57
C PHE A 162 3.23 18.65 11.37
N HIS A 163 2.26 17.71 11.46
CA HIS A 163 0.95 17.97 12.05
C HIS A 163 1.05 18.40 13.53
N ALA A 164 1.95 17.76 14.30
CA ALA A 164 2.16 18.10 15.71
C ALA A 164 2.67 19.54 15.88
N GLN A 165 3.58 20.01 15.01
CA GLN A 165 4.12 21.38 15.03
C GLN A 165 3.07 22.40 14.59
N LEU A 166 2.13 21.99 13.71
CA LEU A 166 1.04 22.84 13.25
C LEU A 166 -0.15 22.86 14.22
N GLY A 167 -0.12 22.09 15.29
CA GLY A 167 -1.23 21.93 16.24
C GLY A 167 -2.49 21.32 15.61
N LEU A 168 -2.31 20.49 14.57
CA LEU A 168 -3.40 19.83 13.85
C LEU A 168 -3.52 18.36 14.31
N GLU A 169 -4.75 17.93 14.52
CA GLU A 169 -5.02 16.51 14.74
C GLU A 169 -4.84 15.70 13.45
N SER A 170 -4.36 14.46 13.58
CA SER A 170 -4.16 13.54 12.44
C SER A 170 -5.45 13.30 11.63
N ALA A 171 -6.60 13.18 12.32
CA ALA A 171 -7.90 13.06 11.66
C ALA A 171 -8.24 14.27 10.78
N THR A 172 -7.93 15.48 11.24
CA THR A 172 -8.14 16.72 10.47
C THR A 172 -7.30 16.75 9.20
N VAL A 173 -6.04 16.32 9.28
CA VAL A 173 -5.13 16.24 8.12
C VAL A 173 -5.65 15.23 7.10
N ALA A 174 -6.09 14.04 7.55
CA ALA A 174 -6.66 13.01 6.69
C ALA A 174 -7.92 13.50 5.96
N LEU A 175 -8.87 14.08 6.70
CA LEU A 175 -10.12 14.58 6.14
C LEU A 175 -9.90 15.75 5.17
N ALA A 176 -8.97 16.66 5.49
CA ALA A 176 -8.61 17.77 4.60
C ALA A 176 -8.01 17.24 3.28
N GLY A 177 -7.09 16.28 3.34
CA GLY A 177 -6.50 15.62 2.16
C GLY A 177 -7.55 14.91 1.31
N ALA A 178 -8.44 14.12 1.92
CA ALA A 178 -9.52 13.43 1.23
C ALA A 178 -10.49 14.42 0.57
N SER A 179 -10.90 15.48 1.28
CA SER A 179 -11.79 16.52 0.76
C SER A 179 -11.16 17.29 -0.40
N LEU A 180 -9.88 17.65 -0.30
CA LEU A 180 -9.12 18.30 -1.37
C LEU A 180 -9.04 17.40 -2.60
N LEU A 181 -8.75 16.11 -2.41
CA LEU A 181 -8.72 15.15 -3.51
C LEU A 181 -10.08 15.03 -4.20
N MET A 182 -11.17 14.96 -3.44
CA MET A 182 -12.53 14.95 -3.98
C MET A 182 -12.82 16.21 -4.79
N LEU A 183 -12.49 17.39 -4.29
CA LEU A 183 -12.71 18.67 -4.99
C LEU A 183 -11.95 18.75 -6.31
N ILE A 184 -10.71 18.23 -6.37
CA ILE A 184 -9.86 18.32 -7.57
C ILE A 184 -10.22 17.23 -8.60
N THR A 185 -10.71 16.06 -8.15
CA THR A 185 -10.93 14.90 -9.02
C THR A 185 -12.39 14.69 -9.43
N VAL A 186 -13.33 15.10 -8.59
CA VAL A 186 -14.76 14.96 -8.85
C VAL A 186 -15.29 16.21 -9.54
N SER A 187 -15.26 16.23 -10.85
CA SER A 187 -15.95 17.25 -11.65
C SER A 187 -17.46 17.07 -11.54
N ARG A 188 -18.16 17.89 -10.73
CA ARG A 188 -19.62 18.16 -10.63
C ARG A 188 -20.61 17.02 -10.96
N ARG A 189 -20.24 15.73 -10.80
CA ARG A 189 -21.11 14.59 -11.03
C ARG A 189 -21.45 13.92 -9.70
N GLU A 190 -22.62 14.21 -9.16
CA GLU A 190 -23.18 13.61 -7.93
C GLU A 190 -23.04 12.07 -7.89
N LYS A 191 -23.24 11.41 -9.02
CA LYS A 191 -23.06 9.95 -9.17
C LYS A 191 -21.64 9.45 -8.84
N ARG A 192 -20.59 10.27 -9.05
CA ARG A 192 -19.22 9.90 -8.70
C ARG A 192 -18.98 9.99 -7.21
N ILE A 193 -19.53 11.02 -6.55
CA ILE A 193 -19.42 11.17 -5.07
C ILE A 193 -20.11 10.00 -4.39
N ALA A 194 -21.36 9.69 -4.79
CA ALA A 194 -22.10 8.57 -4.25
C ALA A 194 -21.34 7.23 -4.41
N ASN A 195 -20.70 7.01 -5.57
CA ASN A 195 -19.92 5.80 -5.82
C ASN A 195 -18.61 5.75 -4.99
N ILE A 196 -17.99 6.89 -4.68
CA ILE A 196 -16.83 6.94 -3.79
C ILE A 196 -17.27 6.64 -2.36
N LEU A 197 -18.34 7.29 -1.88
CA LEU A 197 -18.87 7.09 -0.53
C LEU A 197 -19.41 5.66 -0.32
N SER A 198 -19.97 5.02 -1.35
CA SER A 198 -20.43 3.62 -1.24
C SER A 198 -19.29 2.60 -1.11
N ARG A 199 -18.05 3.00 -1.40
CA ARG A 199 -16.86 2.14 -1.24
C ARG A 199 -16.17 2.32 0.11
N LEU A 200 -16.66 3.24 0.96
CA LEU A 200 -16.15 3.36 2.33
C LEU A 200 -16.57 2.12 3.14
N GLU A 201 -15.67 1.66 3.98
CA GLU A 201 -15.93 0.56 4.90
C GLU A 201 -16.75 1.04 6.10
N TRP A 202 -18.02 1.34 5.86
CA TRP A 202 -18.94 1.83 6.88
C TRP A 202 -19.01 0.91 8.10
N LEU A 203 -18.88 -0.40 7.89
CA LEU A 203 -18.88 -1.38 8.98
C LEU A 203 -17.72 -1.13 9.94
N ALA A 204 -16.52 -0.90 9.43
CA ALA A 204 -15.36 -0.58 10.25
C ALA A 204 -15.55 0.75 10.99
N ILE A 205 -16.06 1.79 10.32
CA ILE A 205 -16.32 3.09 10.93
C ILE A 205 -17.32 2.92 12.11
N PHE A 206 -18.45 2.26 11.88
CA PHE A 206 -19.44 2.06 12.95
C PHE A 206 -18.95 1.13 14.06
N PHE A 207 -18.13 0.14 13.75
CA PHE A 207 -17.49 -0.68 14.76
C PHE A 207 -16.61 0.17 15.71
N PHE A 208 -15.77 1.03 15.17
CA PHE A 208 -14.91 1.89 15.99
C PHE A 208 -15.71 2.94 16.75
N VAL A 209 -16.74 3.55 16.15
CA VAL A 209 -17.63 4.48 16.85
C VAL A 209 -18.36 3.80 18.02
N GLY A 210 -18.69 2.51 17.90
CA GLY A 210 -19.32 1.75 18.98
C GLY A 210 -18.35 1.25 20.05
N LEU A 211 -17.04 1.29 19.78
CA LEU A 211 -15.99 0.89 20.72
C LEU A 211 -15.64 2.02 21.71
N PHE A 212 -15.84 3.28 21.33
CA PHE A 212 -15.62 4.50 22.11
C PHE A 212 -16.93 5.10 22.60
#